data_ce9992c7b0fa9c8b553cf71f44e3b590
#
_entry.id   ce9992c7b0fa9c8b553cf71f44e3b590
#
_cell.length_a   1.000
_cell.length_b   1.000
_cell.length_c   1.000
_cell.angle_alpha   90.00
_cell.angle_beta   90.00
_cell.angle_gamma   90.00
#
_symmetry.space_group_name_H-M   'P 1'
#
loop_
_entity.id
_entity.type
_entity.pdbx_description
1 polymer ?
#
loop_
_entity_poly.entity_id
_entity_poly.type
_entity_poly.pdbx_seq_one_letter_code
_entity_poly.pdbx_strand_id
1 'polypeptide(L)'
;MRKIFNWVLAAILTTSAASVFTSCSNNDDNPITPQPEPQTTLQVGSYVWGATIYGMGADGATRLAEAYEKSGIQHAILLVKGESGTIGYFKNSLSNAPMTRTDRDILSETVSAMHERGIKVYAWLTIGNDAAWLTTHPEQGSYHFRRGFSDEVVDLYQTEYQEYMASIMKEIELNYSVDGFAIDMMRYRGIYWGWSDSDYQRLTAPESEGGYGLTIEEYNQLVTLMAKEYNYPTAPDANGRLVYSADAEAPGQTEGTMENALKQGVKGVVAFAKMREKVVDDFSEYLVSQTQKPVYVASMPECTYSPAWATLSYGMTYNQAYTFDVVCPMLYSADYSEDSQWVASNISYLKDLGYKTVIPSLQAYRSGSTETLAADIKATLDAGCHGYLLFRTGTYDVAHCMAVGNAIELTYVRGTDYTCGNLTVTVSGVTPTSVIMGGKLATTQYDLQGQTIVFSANALEKLGDYGTVTIKTSGSGKPSASVISDERIVYNVPMQ
;
A
#
# COMPACT_ATOMS: atom_id res chain seq x y z
N MET A 1 -2.70 -25.78 17.41
CA MET A 1 -2.68 -26.98 16.56
C MET A 1 -2.59 -26.61 15.08
N ARG A 2 -1.67 -25.68 14.69
CA ARG A 2 -1.42 -25.26 13.29
C ARG A 2 0.06 -25.40 12.87
N LYS A 3 0.88 -26.15 13.59
CA LYS A 3 2.35 -26.24 13.43
C LYS A 3 2.87 -27.47 12.69
N ILE A 4 2.08 -28.22 11.91
CA ILE A 4 2.53 -29.47 11.27
C ILE A 4 2.24 -29.52 9.76
N PHE A 5 2.29 -28.43 9.02
CA PHE A 5 2.03 -28.51 7.55
C PHE A 5 3.08 -27.88 6.62
N ASN A 6 4.20 -27.37 7.12
CA ASN A 6 5.17 -26.65 6.29
C ASN A 6 6.43 -27.41 5.84
N TRP A 7 6.47 -28.74 5.88
CA TRP A 7 7.67 -29.50 5.49
C TRP A 7 7.46 -30.60 4.44
N VAL A 8 6.42 -30.58 3.62
CA VAL A 8 6.23 -31.56 2.53
C VAL A 8 5.69 -30.88 1.27
N LEU A 9 6.52 -30.11 0.58
CA LEU A 9 6.28 -29.77 -0.83
C LEU A 9 7.57 -29.39 -1.58
N ALA A 10 8.58 -30.22 -1.45
CA ALA A 10 9.73 -30.20 -2.35
C ALA A 10 10.16 -31.63 -2.64
N ALA A 11 9.41 -32.33 -3.43
CA ALA A 11 9.72 -33.47 -4.28
C ALA A 11 8.42 -34.25 -4.53
N ILE A 12 7.93 -34.19 -5.74
CA ILE A 12 7.40 -35.31 -6.54
C ILE A 12 6.80 -34.70 -7.82
N LEU A 13 7.66 -34.60 -8.82
CA LEU A 13 7.25 -34.72 -10.20
C LEU A 13 7.64 -36.17 -10.56
N THR A 14 6.67 -37.04 -10.80
CA THR A 14 6.56 -37.99 -11.91
C THR A 14 5.56 -39.09 -11.57
N THR A 15 4.82 -39.41 -12.62
CA THR A 15 4.08 -40.67 -12.91
C THR A 15 2.58 -40.68 -12.60
N SER A 16 1.87 -40.52 -13.70
CA SER A 16 0.51 -40.99 -13.99
C SER A 16 0.22 -42.43 -13.55
N ALA A 17 -0.93 -42.63 -12.90
CA ALA A 17 -1.70 -43.88 -13.06
C ALA A 17 -3.17 -43.66 -12.70
N ALA A 18 -4.03 -43.88 -13.66
CA ALA A 18 -5.46 -43.94 -13.50
C ALA A 18 -5.88 -45.11 -12.59
N SER A 19 -6.79 -44.88 -11.67
CA SER A 19 -7.59 -45.92 -11.07
C SER A 19 -9.05 -45.47 -10.98
N VAL A 20 -9.83 -46.12 -11.80
CA VAL A 20 -11.28 -46.11 -11.86
C VAL A 20 -11.81 -46.79 -10.58
N PHE A 21 -12.64 -46.11 -9.82
CA PHE A 21 -13.57 -46.76 -8.90
C PHE A 21 -15.00 -46.46 -9.32
N THR A 22 -15.63 -47.47 -9.90
CA THR A 22 -17.06 -47.58 -10.06
C THR A 22 -17.72 -47.91 -8.72
N SER A 23 -18.71 -47.14 -8.30
CA SER A 23 -19.75 -47.64 -7.40
C SER A 23 -21.08 -46.91 -7.61
N CYS A 24 -21.99 -47.67 -8.20
CA CYS A 24 -23.45 -47.72 -8.05
C CYS A 24 -24.30 -46.46 -7.79
N SER A 25 -24.99 -46.12 -8.84
CA SER A 25 -26.38 -45.66 -9.01
C SER A 25 -27.22 -45.32 -7.78
N ASN A 26 -27.65 -44.03 -7.74
CA ASN A 26 -29.06 -43.72 -7.56
C ASN A 26 -29.41 -42.51 -8.46
N ASN A 27 -30.39 -42.74 -9.34
CA ASN A 27 -30.93 -41.76 -10.26
C ASN A 27 -31.70 -40.71 -9.44
N ASP A 28 -31.23 -39.47 -9.49
CA ASP A 28 -32.05 -38.26 -9.47
C ASP A 28 -31.36 -37.26 -10.41
N ASP A 29 -31.77 -37.34 -11.69
CA ASP A 29 -31.39 -36.40 -12.73
C ASP A 29 -32.10 -35.06 -12.49
N ASN A 30 -31.57 -34.26 -11.56
CA ASN A 30 -31.77 -32.82 -11.57
C ASN A 30 -30.47 -32.19 -12.01
N PRO A 31 -30.41 -31.45 -13.13
CA PRO A 31 -29.23 -30.72 -13.50
C PRO A 31 -28.96 -29.72 -12.39
N ILE A 32 -27.81 -29.91 -11.69
CA ILE A 32 -27.28 -28.91 -10.77
C ILE A 32 -26.99 -27.69 -11.63
N THR A 33 -27.91 -26.73 -11.61
CA THR A 33 -27.67 -25.40 -12.14
C THR A 33 -26.53 -24.86 -11.32
N PRO A 34 -25.39 -24.46 -11.93
CA PRO A 34 -24.33 -23.82 -11.19
C PRO A 34 -24.95 -22.63 -10.47
N GLN A 35 -24.91 -22.61 -9.14
CA GLN A 35 -25.24 -21.38 -8.42
C GLN A 35 -24.29 -20.29 -8.96
N PRO A 36 -24.84 -19.13 -9.37
CA PRO A 36 -23.96 -18.02 -9.75
C PRO A 36 -23.04 -17.79 -8.56
N GLU A 37 -21.74 -17.75 -8.82
CA GLU A 37 -20.78 -17.33 -7.82
C GLU A 37 -21.28 -16.02 -7.23
N PRO A 38 -21.25 -15.84 -5.89
CA PRO A 38 -21.69 -14.60 -5.28
C PRO A 38 -20.91 -13.48 -5.97
N GLN A 39 -21.62 -12.55 -6.60
CA GLN A 39 -21.00 -11.37 -7.21
C GLN A 39 -20.24 -10.67 -6.08
N THR A 40 -18.93 -10.83 -6.06
CA THR A 40 -18.06 -10.13 -5.13
C THR A 40 -18.17 -8.65 -5.46
N THR A 41 -18.76 -7.88 -4.55
CA THR A 41 -18.88 -6.43 -4.70
C THR A 41 -17.50 -5.84 -4.89
N LEU A 42 -17.33 -5.00 -5.91
CA LEU A 42 -16.07 -4.29 -6.15
C LEU A 42 -15.66 -3.53 -4.88
N GLN A 43 -14.43 -3.78 -4.39
CA GLN A 43 -13.90 -3.13 -3.19
C GLN A 43 -12.96 -2.00 -3.60
N VAL A 44 -13.41 -0.77 -3.46
CA VAL A 44 -12.61 0.42 -3.72
C VAL A 44 -12.26 1.09 -2.40
N GLY A 45 -10.97 1.29 -2.17
CA GLY A 45 -10.48 1.98 -0.99
C GLY A 45 -9.56 3.14 -1.33
N SER A 46 -9.29 3.99 -0.35
CA SER A 46 -8.31 5.05 -0.49
C SER A 46 -7.53 5.26 0.79
N TYR A 47 -6.23 5.47 0.64
CA TYR A 47 -5.37 5.93 1.72
C TYR A 47 -5.67 7.39 2.03
N VAL A 48 -5.72 7.74 3.31
CA VAL A 48 -5.92 9.11 3.76
C VAL A 48 -5.07 9.41 4.99
N TRP A 49 -4.48 10.58 5.01
CA TRP A 49 -3.74 11.05 6.18
C TRP A 49 -4.67 11.74 7.18
N GLY A 50 -4.48 11.47 8.47
CA GLY A 50 -5.21 12.19 9.52
C GLY A 50 -5.03 13.71 9.44
N ALA A 51 -3.86 14.17 8.99
CA ALA A 51 -3.60 15.58 8.73
C ALA A 51 -4.50 16.19 7.64
N THR A 52 -4.86 15.43 6.61
CA THR A 52 -5.81 15.87 5.56
C THR A 52 -7.19 16.10 6.17
N ILE A 53 -7.68 15.17 6.99
CA ILE A 53 -8.98 15.31 7.69
C ILE A 53 -8.96 16.48 8.65
N TYR A 54 -7.88 16.63 9.42
CA TYR A 54 -7.70 17.75 10.33
C TYR A 54 -7.75 19.11 9.59
N GLY A 55 -7.04 19.22 8.46
CA GLY A 55 -6.99 20.41 7.62
C GLY A 55 -8.34 20.79 6.98
N MET A 56 -9.25 19.81 6.83
CA MET A 56 -10.62 20.06 6.36
C MET A 56 -11.52 20.78 7.41
N GLY A 57 -11.07 20.95 8.65
CA GLY A 57 -11.82 21.61 9.72
C GLY A 57 -12.61 20.65 10.61
N ALA A 58 -13.45 21.19 11.48
CA ALA A 58 -14.16 20.43 12.52
C ALA A 58 -15.10 19.34 11.96
N ASP A 59 -15.68 19.55 10.78
CA ASP A 59 -16.57 18.64 10.07
C ASP A 59 -15.83 17.79 9.01
N GLY A 60 -14.49 17.83 9.00
CA GLY A 60 -13.66 17.22 7.98
C GLY A 60 -13.91 15.71 7.78
N ALA A 61 -14.06 14.97 8.87
CA ALA A 61 -14.37 13.54 8.81
C ALA A 61 -15.74 13.26 8.15
N THR A 62 -16.76 14.05 8.51
CA THR A 62 -18.11 13.92 7.93
C THR A 62 -18.10 14.25 6.44
N ARG A 63 -17.46 15.35 6.04
CA ARG A 63 -17.36 15.73 4.62
C ARG A 63 -16.57 14.73 3.80
N LEU A 64 -15.51 14.17 4.36
CA LEU A 64 -14.76 13.11 3.69
C LEU A 64 -15.60 11.84 3.50
N ALA A 65 -16.34 11.43 4.52
CA ALA A 65 -17.22 10.27 4.46
C ALA A 65 -18.33 10.45 3.42
N GLU A 66 -18.93 11.65 3.33
CA GLU A 66 -19.89 12.01 2.26
C GLU A 66 -19.25 11.94 0.86
N ALA A 67 -18.00 12.42 0.75
CA ALA A 67 -17.26 12.36 -0.50
C ALA A 67 -16.98 10.91 -0.92
N TYR A 68 -16.57 10.06 0.02
CA TYR A 68 -16.30 8.65 -0.23
C TYR A 68 -17.58 7.90 -0.64
N GLU A 69 -18.68 8.09 0.07
CA GLU A 69 -20.00 7.52 -0.29
C GLU A 69 -20.39 7.87 -1.73
N LYS A 70 -20.33 9.18 -2.08
CA LYS A 70 -20.65 9.66 -3.43
C LYS A 70 -19.71 9.15 -4.51
N SER A 71 -18.47 8.83 -4.15
CA SER A 71 -17.43 8.35 -5.07
C SER A 71 -17.37 6.83 -5.16
N GLY A 72 -18.20 6.10 -4.41
CA GLY A 72 -18.14 4.65 -4.37
C GLY A 72 -16.92 4.09 -3.64
N ILE A 73 -16.22 4.89 -2.82
CA ILE A 73 -15.11 4.44 -1.97
C ILE A 73 -15.71 3.81 -0.71
N GLN A 74 -15.35 2.56 -0.46
CA GLN A 74 -15.95 1.74 0.59
C GLN A 74 -14.98 1.46 1.75
N HIS A 75 -13.69 1.70 1.54
CA HIS A 75 -12.63 1.45 2.52
C HIS A 75 -11.77 2.71 2.70
N ALA A 76 -11.72 3.22 3.91
CA ALA A 76 -10.80 4.29 4.31
C ALA A 76 -9.58 3.66 5.00
N ILE A 77 -8.39 3.81 4.41
CA ILE A 77 -7.13 3.36 4.99
C ILE A 77 -6.50 4.59 5.66
N LEU A 78 -6.83 4.79 6.94
CA LEU A 78 -6.47 5.99 7.69
C LEU A 78 -5.10 5.88 8.34
N LEU A 79 -4.17 6.79 8.00
CA LEU A 79 -2.89 6.89 8.70
C LEU A 79 -3.10 7.30 10.16
N VAL A 80 -2.91 6.36 11.05
CA VAL A 80 -3.09 6.52 12.50
C VAL A 80 -1.74 6.69 13.21
N LYS A 81 -0.70 5.99 12.75
CA LYS A 81 0.69 6.18 13.19
C LYS A 81 1.59 6.31 11.96
N GLY A 82 2.20 7.49 11.81
CA GLY A 82 3.13 7.78 10.70
C GLY A 82 4.60 7.55 11.06
N GLU A 83 5.48 7.91 10.13
CA GLU A 83 6.94 7.77 10.27
C GLU A 83 7.52 8.60 11.41
N SER A 84 6.87 9.70 11.80
CA SER A 84 7.26 10.49 12.98
C SER A 84 7.10 9.75 14.30
N GLY A 85 6.39 8.62 14.33
CA GLY A 85 6.07 7.87 15.53
C GLY A 85 4.92 8.46 16.36
N THR A 86 4.28 9.54 15.88
CA THR A 86 3.12 10.13 16.57
C THR A 86 1.82 9.49 16.10
N ILE A 87 0.83 9.45 17.01
CA ILE A 87 -0.48 8.83 16.78
C ILE A 87 -1.59 9.86 16.63
N GLY A 88 -2.63 9.51 15.86
CA GLY A 88 -3.79 10.35 15.57
C GLY A 88 -5.03 10.04 16.43
N TYR A 89 -4.86 9.58 17.67
CA TYR A 89 -5.93 9.24 18.58
C TYR A 89 -5.55 9.53 20.04
N PHE A 90 -6.54 9.52 20.97
CA PHE A 90 -6.32 9.95 22.37
C PHE A 90 -6.12 8.81 23.37
N LYS A 91 -6.67 7.63 23.11
CA LYS A 91 -6.65 6.53 24.09
C LYS A 91 -5.39 5.67 23.92
N ASN A 92 -4.27 6.21 24.39
CA ASN A 92 -2.93 5.66 24.23
C ASN A 92 -2.28 5.15 25.54
N SER A 93 -3.10 4.69 26.51
CA SER A 93 -2.61 4.32 27.84
C SER A 93 -1.78 3.03 27.88
N LEU A 94 -1.81 2.21 26.85
CA LEU A 94 -0.99 0.99 26.76
C LEU A 94 0.38 1.29 26.15
N SER A 95 0.41 2.04 25.04
CA SER A 95 1.65 2.35 24.34
C SER A 95 2.36 3.58 24.90
N ASN A 96 1.62 4.53 25.48
CA ASN A 96 2.08 5.87 25.81
C ASN A 96 2.66 6.63 24.60
N ALA A 97 2.28 6.25 23.39
CA ALA A 97 2.74 6.88 22.17
C ALA A 97 2.39 8.39 22.13
N PRO A 98 3.28 9.26 21.68
CA PRO A 98 3.01 10.69 21.62
C PRO A 98 1.94 11.00 20.58
N MET A 99 0.99 11.86 20.96
CA MET A 99 -0.11 12.26 20.07
C MET A 99 0.33 13.35 19.09
N THR A 100 -0.09 13.23 17.84
CA THR A 100 0.10 14.28 16.81
C THR A 100 -0.67 15.56 17.19
N ARG A 101 -1.86 15.39 17.76
CA ARG A 101 -2.77 16.47 18.17
C ARG A 101 -3.39 16.14 19.53
N THR A 102 -3.75 17.17 20.27
CA THR A 102 -4.38 17.06 21.59
C THR A 102 -5.76 17.71 21.64
N ASP A 103 -6.22 18.27 20.54
CA ASP A 103 -7.48 19.01 20.40
C ASP A 103 -8.57 18.20 19.68
N ARG A 104 -8.20 17.19 18.87
CA ARG A 104 -9.15 16.35 18.13
C ARG A 104 -8.68 14.90 18.05
N ASP A 105 -9.59 13.96 18.30
CA ASP A 105 -9.38 12.53 18.11
C ASP A 105 -9.80 12.13 16.70
N ILE A 106 -8.87 12.26 15.75
CA ILE A 106 -9.13 12.05 14.31
C ILE A 106 -9.56 10.63 14.02
N LEU A 107 -9.03 9.63 14.73
CA LEU A 107 -9.44 8.24 14.54
C LEU A 107 -10.92 8.04 14.95
N SER A 108 -11.30 8.54 16.14
CA SER A 108 -12.68 8.44 16.63
C SER A 108 -13.68 9.13 15.71
N GLU A 109 -13.36 10.37 15.30
CA GLU A 109 -14.20 11.15 14.39
C GLU A 109 -14.37 10.46 13.03
N THR A 110 -13.28 9.91 12.48
CA THR A 110 -13.30 9.26 11.18
C THR A 110 -14.08 7.94 11.22
N VAL A 111 -13.86 7.10 12.22
CA VAL A 111 -14.60 5.83 12.38
C VAL A 111 -16.12 6.10 12.47
N SER A 112 -16.53 7.08 13.29
CA SER A 112 -17.95 7.44 13.43
C SER A 112 -18.55 7.87 12.10
N ALA A 113 -17.94 8.85 11.43
CA ALA A 113 -18.46 9.43 10.20
C ALA A 113 -18.51 8.41 9.03
N MET A 114 -17.49 7.56 8.92
CA MET A 114 -17.42 6.53 7.88
C MET A 114 -18.46 5.43 8.10
N HIS A 115 -18.58 4.94 9.34
CA HIS A 115 -19.55 3.88 9.68
C HIS A 115 -20.99 4.32 9.50
N GLU A 116 -21.34 5.59 9.75
CA GLU A 116 -22.67 6.14 9.46
C GLU A 116 -23.07 5.98 7.98
N ARG A 117 -22.10 5.80 7.09
CA ARG A 117 -22.28 5.60 5.64
C ARG A 117 -21.89 4.20 5.14
N GLY A 118 -21.67 3.27 6.05
CA GLY A 118 -21.30 1.90 5.71
C GLY A 118 -19.88 1.76 5.13
N ILE A 119 -19.01 2.76 5.31
CA ILE A 119 -17.62 2.74 4.84
C ILE A 119 -16.75 2.16 5.95
N LYS A 120 -15.94 1.17 5.63
CA LYS A 120 -15.01 0.52 6.57
C LYS A 120 -13.77 1.37 6.81
N VAL A 121 -13.23 1.29 8.03
CA VAL A 121 -12.00 2.02 8.42
C VAL A 121 -10.93 1.03 8.85
N TYR A 122 -9.79 1.09 8.17
CA TYR A 122 -8.58 0.33 8.51
C TYR A 122 -7.54 1.28 9.09
N ALA A 123 -7.05 0.98 10.28
CA ALA A 123 -6.00 1.75 10.92
C ALA A 123 -4.65 1.48 10.25
N TRP A 124 -4.10 2.47 9.56
CA TRP A 124 -2.83 2.36 8.87
C TRP A 124 -1.68 2.74 9.80
N LEU A 125 -0.73 1.80 9.96
CA LEU A 125 0.44 1.92 10.82
C LEU A 125 1.72 1.75 9.99
N THR A 126 2.64 2.71 10.10
CA THR A 126 4.00 2.55 9.57
C THR A 126 4.88 1.90 10.61
N ILE A 127 5.58 0.83 10.25
CA ILE A 127 6.34 0.00 11.19
C ILE A 127 7.82 0.38 11.23
N GLY A 128 8.52 0.35 10.12
CA GLY A 128 9.98 0.50 10.06
C GLY A 128 10.52 1.89 10.41
N ASN A 129 9.64 2.86 10.68
CA ASN A 129 10.00 4.24 11.02
C ASN A 129 9.28 4.72 12.28
N ASP A 130 10.04 5.29 13.22
CA ASP A 130 9.51 5.88 14.43
C ASP A 130 10.51 6.84 15.09
N ALA A 131 10.53 8.08 14.63
CA ALA A 131 11.42 9.10 15.18
C ALA A 131 11.14 9.40 16.67
N ALA A 132 9.86 9.34 17.08
CA ALA A 132 9.49 9.59 18.49
C ALA A 132 10.03 8.49 19.42
N TRP A 133 9.91 7.22 19.03
CA TRP A 133 10.49 6.10 19.75
C TRP A 133 12.00 6.26 19.90
N LEU A 134 12.69 6.54 18.81
CA LEU A 134 14.15 6.68 18.78
C LEU A 134 14.67 7.90 19.55
N THR A 135 13.84 8.87 19.88
CA THR A 135 14.22 9.97 20.77
C THR A 135 14.53 9.46 22.20
N THR A 136 13.85 8.41 22.64
CA THR A 136 14.03 7.80 23.96
C THR A 136 14.82 6.48 23.93
N HIS A 137 14.98 5.86 22.75
CA HIS A 137 15.68 4.59 22.55
C HIS A 137 16.64 4.69 21.36
N PRO A 138 17.62 5.61 21.37
CA PRO A 138 18.50 5.86 20.21
C PRO A 138 19.35 4.65 19.83
N GLU A 139 19.63 3.73 20.75
CA GLU A 139 20.35 2.47 20.52
C GLU A 139 19.53 1.44 19.73
N GLN A 140 18.21 1.62 19.64
CA GLN A 140 17.31 0.75 18.87
C GLN A 140 17.11 1.22 17.41
N GLY A 141 17.82 2.28 17.01
CA GLY A 141 17.87 2.70 15.62
C GLY A 141 18.56 1.66 14.74
N SER A 142 18.06 1.44 13.53
CA SER A 142 18.76 0.62 12.54
C SER A 142 20.10 1.28 12.15
N TYR A 143 21.14 0.47 12.02
CA TYR A 143 22.46 0.97 11.70
C TYR A 143 22.68 1.06 10.18
N HIS A 144 22.84 2.27 9.67
CA HIS A 144 23.23 2.49 8.30
C HIS A 144 24.75 2.33 8.16
N PHE A 145 25.21 1.52 7.23
CA PHE A 145 26.61 1.16 7.07
C PHE A 145 27.59 2.36 7.03
N ARG A 146 27.17 3.48 6.44
CA ARG A 146 27.97 4.71 6.31
C ARG A 146 27.68 5.76 7.38
N ARG A 147 26.43 5.84 7.89
CA ARG A 147 25.96 6.98 8.70
C ARG A 147 25.84 6.66 10.19
N GLY A 148 25.90 5.37 10.57
CA GLY A 148 25.68 4.94 11.94
C GLY A 148 24.20 4.72 12.28
N PHE A 149 23.87 4.78 13.56
CA PHE A 149 22.49 4.62 14.03
C PHE A 149 21.56 5.71 13.47
N SER A 150 20.38 5.28 13.09
CA SER A 150 19.31 6.18 12.63
C SER A 150 18.54 6.76 13.82
N ASP A 151 18.06 7.97 13.64
CA ASP A 151 17.09 8.64 14.50
C ASP A 151 15.65 8.58 13.95
N GLU A 152 15.44 7.87 12.84
CA GLU A 152 14.13 7.72 12.18
C GLU A 152 13.78 6.26 11.86
N VAL A 153 14.76 5.43 11.53
CA VAL A 153 14.57 4.04 11.09
C VAL A 153 14.88 3.09 12.25
N VAL A 154 13.89 2.32 12.66
CA VAL A 154 14.00 1.39 13.79
C VAL A 154 14.64 0.08 13.34
N ASP A 155 15.44 -0.54 14.20
CA ASP A 155 15.85 -1.93 14.04
C ASP A 155 14.69 -2.88 14.38
N LEU A 156 14.11 -3.50 13.35
CA LEU A 156 12.92 -4.36 13.46
C LEU A 156 13.12 -5.59 14.35
N TYR A 157 14.37 -5.92 14.71
CA TYR A 157 14.70 -7.02 15.61
C TYR A 157 14.43 -6.70 17.09
N GLN A 158 14.27 -5.41 17.44
CA GLN A 158 14.13 -4.97 18.82
C GLN A 158 12.80 -5.42 19.42
N THR A 159 12.83 -6.38 20.35
CA THR A 159 11.62 -6.95 20.96
C THR A 159 10.76 -5.90 21.66
N GLU A 160 11.39 -4.95 22.36
CA GLU A 160 10.69 -3.88 23.05
C GLU A 160 9.89 -2.99 22.06
N TYR A 161 10.46 -2.70 20.90
CA TYR A 161 9.72 -2.00 19.85
C TYR A 161 8.58 -2.84 19.27
N GLN A 162 8.79 -4.14 19.08
CA GLN A 162 7.73 -5.05 18.63
C GLN A 162 6.56 -5.07 19.61
N GLU A 163 6.83 -5.13 20.91
CA GLU A 163 5.82 -5.06 21.99
C GLU A 163 5.11 -3.70 22.02
N TYR A 164 5.86 -2.61 21.80
CA TYR A 164 5.28 -1.28 21.69
C TYR A 164 4.30 -1.18 20.51
N MET A 165 4.64 -1.66 19.32
CA MET A 165 3.74 -1.68 18.17
C MET A 165 2.52 -2.57 18.39
N ALA A 166 2.68 -3.71 19.06
CA ALA A 166 1.57 -4.57 19.47
C ALA A 166 0.64 -3.86 20.46
N SER A 167 1.18 -3.06 21.38
CA SER A 167 0.38 -2.27 22.33
C SER A 167 -0.47 -1.21 21.62
N ILE A 168 0.05 -0.56 20.58
CA ILE A 168 -0.68 0.37 19.72
C ILE A 168 -1.85 -0.35 19.03
N MET A 169 -1.62 -1.50 18.41
CA MET A 169 -2.70 -2.27 17.77
C MET A 169 -3.78 -2.66 18.78
N LYS A 170 -3.38 -3.15 19.94
CA LYS A 170 -4.30 -3.57 20.99
C LYS A 170 -5.15 -2.43 21.55
N GLU A 171 -4.57 -1.26 21.81
CA GLU A 171 -5.33 -0.11 22.30
C GLU A 171 -6.31 0.43 21.26
N ILE A 172 -5.94 0.41 19.95
CA ILE A 172 -6.85 0.74 18.87
C ILE A 172 -8.02 -0.25 18.84
N GLU A 173 -7.75 -1.55 18.87
CA GLU A 173 -8.79 -2.59 18.84
C GLU A 173 -9.74 -2.53 20.04
N LEU A 174 -9.23 -2.20 21.22
CA LEU A 174 -10.02 -2.10 22.45
C LEU A 174 -10.90 -0.84 22.52
N ASN A 175 -10.46 0.26 21.93
CA ASN A 175 -11.07 1.57 22.16
C ASN A 175 -11.77 2.16 20.93
N TYR A 176 -11.49 1.64 19.74
CA TYR A 176 -12.00 2.15 18.48
C TYR A 176 -12.58 1.02 17.63
N SER A 177 -13.74 1.24 17.05
CA SER A 177 -14.42 0.23 16.24
C SER A 177 -13.86 0.13 14.82
N VAL A 178 -12.52 0.10 14.67
CA VAL A 178 -11.90 -0.08 13.34
C VAL A 178 -12.26 -1.45 12.75
N ASP A 179 -12.32 -1.56 11.44
CA ASP A 179 -12.65 -2.83 10.75
C ASP A 179 -11.43 -3.72 10.56
N GLY A 180 -10.22 -3.16 10.66
CA GLY A 180 -8.97 -3.89 10.53
C GLY A 180 -7.76 -2.97 10.62
N PHE A 181 -6.62 -3.51 10.23
CA PHE A 181 -5.35 -2.80 10.21
C PHE A 181 -4.74 -2.82 8.80
N ALA A 182 -3.96 -1.81 8.48
CA ALA A 182 -3.11 -1.78 7.31
C ALA A 182 -1.67 -1.53 7.77
N ILE A 183 -0.79 -2.48 7.51
CA ILE A 183 0.61 -2.45 7.90
C ILE A 183 1.46 -1.98 6.72
N ASP A 184 2.28 -0.97 6.95
CA ASP A 184 3.20 -0.44 5.96
C ASP A 184 4.61 -0.34 6.53
N MET A 185 5.61 -0.31 5.65
CA MET A 185 7.03 -0.26 6.02
C MET A 185 7.48 -1.40 6.96
N MET A 186 6.83 -2.56 6.91
CA MET A 186 7.28 -3.78 7.55
C MET A 186 8.47 -4.36 6.75
N ARG A 187 9.53 -3.61 6.69
CA ARG A 187 10.70 -3.90 5.85
C ARG A 187 11.91 -3.06 6.22
N TYR A 188 13.07 -3.53 5.84
CA TYR A 188 14.27 -2.68 5.79
C TYR A 188 14.15 -1.62 4.69
N ARG A 189 14.92 -0.54 4.80
CA ARG A 189 14.91 0.57 3.81
C ARG A 189 15.96 0.44 2.70
N GLY A 190 16.63 -0.68 2.61
CA GLY A 190 17.67 -0.96 1.61
C GLY A 190 18.80 -1.79 2.18
N ILE A 191 19.67 -2.31 1.33
CA ILE A 191 20.79 -3.18 1.70
C ILE A 191 21.77 -2.52 2.69
N TYR A 192 21.91 -1.20 2.64
CA TYR A 192 22.82 -0.43 3.49
C TYR A 192 22.33 -0.22 4.93
N TRP A 193 21.17 -0.77 5.31
CA TRP A 193 20.65 -0.80 6.68
C TRP A 193 20.84 -2.18 7.31
N GLY A 194 20.94 -2.27 8.64
CA GLY A 194 21.13 -3.51 9.37
C GLY A 194 22.58 -3.97 9.40
N TRP A 195 23.49 -3.06 9.79
CA TRP A 195 24.93 -3.31 9.87
C TRP A 195 25.53 -2.98 11.25
N SER A 196 24.70 -3.11 12.31
CA SER A 196 25.13 -2.92 13.70
C SER A 196 26.05 -4.03 14.18
N ASP A 197 26.65 -3.82 15.35
CA ASP A 197 27.38 -4.89 16.03
C ASP A 197 26.49 -6.08 16.39
N SER A 198 25.22 -5.84 16.70
CA SER A 198 24.25 -6.93 16.93
C SER A 198 23.94 -7.70 15.65
N ASP A 199 23.89 -7.03 14.48
CA ASP A 199 23.75 -7.71 13.17
C ASP A 199 24.97 -8.57 12.86
N TYR A 200 26.17 -8.05 13.13
CA TYR A 200 27.42 -8.80 13.02
C TYR A 200 27.41 -10.05 13.91
N GLN A 201 27.02 -9.90 15.19
CA GLN A 201 26.94 -11.02 16.12
C GLN A 201 25.94 -12.08 15.65
N ARG A 202 24.76 -11.69 15.18
CA ARG A 202 23.77 -12.62 14.61
C ARG A 202 24.31 -13.38 13.39
N LEU A 203 25.03 -12.70 12.51
CA LEU A 203 25.62 -13.33 11.33
C LEU A 203 26.75 -14.29 11.67
N THR A 204 27.52 -14.03 12.72
CA THR A 204 28.72 -14.82 13.06
C THR A 204 28.50 -15.83 14.19
N ALA A 205 27.45 -15.67 15.01
CA ALA A 205 27.11 -16.64 16.04
C ALA A 205 26.88 -18.04 15.43
N PRO A 206 27.20 -19.11 16.18
CA PRO A 206 26.99 -20.48 15.72
C PRO A 206 25.52 -20.77 15.36
N GLU A 207 25.27 -21.59 14.35
CA GLU A 207 23.91 -22.01 13.98
C GLU A 207 23.18 -22.73 15.12
N SER A 208 23.92 -23.43 15.99
CA SER A 208 23.39 -24.07 17.20
C SER A 208 22.85 -23.07 18.23
N GLU A 209 23.24 -21.80 18.13
CA GLU A 209 22.80 -20.68 18.98
C GLU A 209 21.81 -19.75 18.26
N GLY A 210 21.33 -20.16 17.09
CA GLY A 210 20.40 -19.38 16.27
C GLY A 210 21.05 -18.31 15.38
N GLY A 211 22.38 -18.31 15.27
CA GLY A 211 23.12 -17.47 14.32
C GLY A 211 23.26 -18.11 12.94
N TYR A 212 24.11 -17.51 12.09
CA TYR A 212 24.34 -17.97 10.72
C TYR A 212 25.74 -18.56 10.49
N GLY A 213 26.58 -18.62 11.51
CA GLY A 213 27.88 -19.27 11.52
C GLY A 213 28.87 -18.75 10.47
N LEU A 214 28.86 -17.43 10.19
CA LEU A 214 29.84 -16.87 9.28
C LEU A 214 31.20 -16.75 9.97
N THR A 215 32.26 -17.12 9.24
CA THR A 215 33.62 -16.74 9.61
C THR A 215 33.83 -15.24 9.36
N ILE A 216 34.90 -14.68 9.92
CA ILE A 216 35.26 -13.28 9.66
C ILE A 216 35.57 -13.03 8.16
N GLU A 217 36.15 -14.02 7.49
CA GLU A 217 36.45 -13.94 6.04
C GLU A 217 35.15 -13.92 5.22
N GLU A 218 34.17 -14.74 5.57
CA GLU A 218 32.86 -14.79 4.89
C GLU A 218 32.06 -13.50 5.15
N TYR A 219 32.13 -12.94 6.36
CA TYR A 219 31.55 -11.63 6.66
C TYR A 219 32.26 -10.50 5.88
N ASN A 220 33.60 -10.51 5.86
CA ASN A 220 34.36 -9.51 5.10
C ASN A 220 34.12 -9.60 3.59
N GLN A 221 33.89 -10.79 3.05
CA GLN A 221 33.42 -10.97 1.66
C GLN A 221 32.06 -10.31 1.43
N LEU A 222 31.08 -10.53 2.33
CA LEU A 222 29.79 -9.87 2.28
C LEU A 222 29.93 -8.35 2.28
N VAL A 223 30.72 -7.77 3.19
CA VAL A 223 30.96 -6.33 3.27
C VAL A 223 31.62 -5.81 1.99
N THR A 224 32.59 -6.54 1.43
CA THR A 224 33.26 -6.17 0.17
C THR A 224 32.28 -6.09 -1.00
N LEU A 225 31.34 -7.01 -1.08
CA LEU A 225 30.30 -7.02 -2.13
C LEU A 225 29.34 -5.84 -1.97
N MET A 226 28.89 -5.56 -0.74
CA MET A 226 28.04 -4.42 -0.44
C MET A 226 28.80 -3.09 -0.71
N ALA A 227 30.08 -3.01 -0.34
CA ALA A 227 30.91 -1.85 -0.61
C ALA A 227 31.04 -1.56 -2.11
N LYS A 228 31.15 -2.58 -2.96
CA LYS A 228 31.13 -2.45 -4.41
C LYS A 228 29.78 -2.00 -4.96
N GLU A 229 28.67 -2.50 -4.41
CA GLU A 229 27.32 -2.09 -4.81
C GLU A 229 27.12 -0.58 -4.69
N TYR A 230 27.60 0.01 -3.59
CA TYR A 230 27.37 1.42 -3.24
C TYR A 230 28.61 2.33 -3.30
N ASN A 231 29.73 1.83 -3.77
CA ASN A 231 31.01 2.54 -3.79
C ASN A 231 31.42 3.08 -2.40
N TYR A 232 31.28 2.24 -1.36
CA TYR A 232 31.64 2.63 0.00
C TYR A 232 33.06 2.19 0.34
N PRO A 233 33.94 3.13 0.77
CA PRO A 233 35.26 2.78 1.23
C PRO A 233 35.20 1.99 2.53
N THR A 234 36.06 0.97 2.66
CA THR A 234 36.10 0.09 3.83
C THR A 234 37.54 -0.18 4.26
N ALA A 235 37.72 -0.34 5.57
CA ALA A 235 38.98 -0.77 6.18
C ALA A 235 38.72 -1.74 7.32
N PRO A 236 39.72 -2.60 7.70
CA PRO A 236 39.55 -3.47 8.85
C PRO A 236 39.58 -2.66 10.16
N ASP A 237 38.70 -3.00 11.10
CA ASP A 237 38.76 -2.54 12.49
C ASP A 237 39.85 -3.30 13.29
N ALA A 238 39.96 -3.01 14.57
CA ALA A 238 40.94 -3.65 15.47
C ALA A 238 40.80 -5.19 15.55
N ASN A 239 39.62 -5.74 15.19
CA ASN A 239 39.35 -7.16 15.20
C ASN A 239 39.47 -7.80 13.80
N GLY A 240 39.87 -7.01 12.79
CA GLY A 240 39.99 -7.46 11.40
C GLY A 240 38.68 -7.50 10.63
N ARG A 241 37.56 -7.01 11.21
CA ARG A 241 36.25 -6.88 10.57
C ARG A 241 36.26 -5.66 9.64
N LEU A 242 35.84 -5.82 8.39
CA LEU A 242 35.67 -4.68 7.47
C LEU A 242 34.47 -3.83 7.93
N VAL A 243 34.73 -2.52 8.03
CA VAL A 243 33.76 -1.49 8.37
C VAL A 243 33.91 -0.30 7.42
N TYR A 244 32.90 0.58 7.38
CA TYR A 244 33.03 1.84 6.64
C TYR A 244 34.20 2.67 7.18
N SER A 245 35.04 3.19 6.28
CA SER A 245 36.17 4.06 6.62
C SER A 245 36.30 5.15 5.58
N ALA A 246 36.03 6.41 5.96
CA ALA A 246 36.09 7.54 5.04
C ALA A 246 37.50 7.81 4.49
N ASP A 247 38.52 7.32 5.20
CA ASP A 247 39.94 7.50 4.84
C ASP A 247 40.45 6.41 3.88
N ALA A 248 39.67 5.37 3.63
CA ALA A 248 40.05 4.31 2.71
C ALA A 248 39.64 4.64 1.27
N GLU A 249 40.30 3.97 0.32
CA GLU A 249 39.92 4.09 -1.09
C GLU A 249 38.64 3.35 -1.38
N ALA A 250 37.72 4.01 -2.11
CA ALA A 250 36.45 3.40 -2.54
C ALA A 250 36.70 2.43 -3.70
N PRO A 251 36.02 1.25 -3.73
CA PRO A 251 36.30 0.17 -4.66
C PRO A 251 35.82 0.42 -6.12
N GLY A 252 35.09 1.51 -6.36
CA GLY A 252 34.30 1.72 -7.59
C GLY A 252 32.94 1.03 -7.52
N GLN A 253 31.92 1.68 -8.08
CA GLN A 253 30.56 1.14 -8.07
C GLN A 253 30.38 0.04 -9.11
N THR A 254 29.72 -1.05 -8.72
CA THR A 254 29.27 -2.11 -9.62
C THR A 254 27.86 -2.56 -9.17
N GLU A 255 26.85 -2.08 -9.88
CA GLU A 255 25.45 -2.39 -9.59
C GLU A 255 25.14 -3.89 -9.76
N GLY A 256 24.19 -4.40 -8.99
CA GLY A 256 23.76 -5.79 -9.01
C GLY A 256 24.77 -6.76 -8.40
N THR A 257 25.83 -6.29 -7.77
CA THR A 257 26.86 -7.14 -7.15
C THR A 257 26.27 -8.05 -6.09
N MET A 258 25.46 -7.51 -5.18
CA MET A 258 24.85 -8.26 -4.08
C MET A 258 23.80 -9.25 -4.57
N GLU A 259 22.94 -8.83 -5.50
CA GLU A 259 21.90 -9.71 -6.08
C GLU A 259 22.52 -10.89 -6.84
N ASN A 260 23.55 -10.64 -7.65
CA ASN A 260 24.27 -11.68 -8.36
C ASN A 260 24.97 -12.64 -7.38
N ALA A 261 25.56 -12.15 -6.31
CA ALA A 261 26.18 -12.97 -5.27
C ALA A 261 25.15 -13.84 -4.53
N LEU A 262 23.95 -13.31 -4.26
CA LEU A 262 22.84 -14.11 -3.71
C LEU A 262 22.45 -15.24 -4.66
N LYS A 263 22.26 -14.96 -5.96
CA LYS A 263 21.93 -15.94 -7.00
C LYS A 263 23.01 -17.01 -7.15
N GLN A 264 24.26 -16.66 -6.89
CA GLN A 264 25.41 -17.62 -6.90
C GLN A 264 25.58 -18.38 -5.59
N GLY A 265 24.78 -18.12 -4.58
CA GLY A 265 24.84 -18.78 -3.29
C GLY A 265 26.03 -18.40 -2.42
N VAL A 266 26.57 -17.16 -2.55
CA VAL A 266 27.67 -16.69 -1.71
C VAL A 266 27.21 -16.68 -0.24
N LYS A 267 27.85 -17.50 0.61
CA LYS A 267 27.38 -17.83 1.97
C LYS A 267 27.06 -16.59 2.79
N GLY A 268 27.93 -15.57 2.84
CA GLY A 268 27.70 -14.36 3.59
C GLY A 268 26.46 -13.57 3.13
N VAL A 269 26.23 -13.51 1.79
CA VAL A 269 25.08 -12.81 1.21
C VAL A 269 23.78 -13.58 1.45
N VAL A 270 23.82 -14.91 1.35
CA VAL A 270 22.69 -15.79 1.67
C VAL A 270 22.31 -15.66 3.16
N ALA A 271 23.29 -15.67 4.05
CA ALA A 271 23.06 -15.48 5.50
C ALA A 271 22.44 -14.13 5.81
N PHE A 272 22.96 -13.05 5.20
CA PHE A 272 22.43 -11.70 5.36
C PHE A 272 21.00 -11.57 4.87
N ALA A 273 20.68 -12.12 3.69
CA ALA A 273 19.33 -12.14 3.16
C ALA A 273 18.36 -12.90 4.08
N LYS A 274 18.72 -14.10 4.54
CA LYS A 274 17.91 -14.93 5.44
C LYS A 274 17.72 -14.27 6.81
N MET A 275 18.73 -13.60 7.34
CA MET A 275 18.61 -12.87 8.60
C MET A 275 17.53 -11.79 8.49
N ARG A 276 17.54 -11.01 7.43
CA ARG A 276 16.58 -9.92 7.18
C ARG A 276 15.16 -10.46 6.97
N GLU A 277 15.03 -11.50 6.14
CA GLU A 277 13.77 -12.20 5.90
C GLU A 277 13.17 -12.68 7.22
N LYS A 278 13.97 -13.40 8.03
CA LYS A 278 13.50 -13.93 9.31
C LYS A 278 13.04 -12.83 10.29
N VAL A 279 13.74 -11.70 10.35
CA VAL A 279 13.36 -10.57 11.22
C VAL A 279 12.00 -10.02 10.82
N VAL A 280 11.77 -9.82 9.53
CA VAL A 280 10.51 -9.28 9.02
C VAL A 280 9.38 -10.31 9.13
N ASP A 281 9.65 -11.60 8.91
CA ASP A 281 8.68 -12.69 9.08
C ASP A 281 8.24 -12.81 10.55
N ASP A 282 9.20 -12.94 11.47
CA ASP A 282 8.91 -13.12 12.89
C ASP A 282 8.09 -11.94 13.43
N PHE A 283 8.44 -10.70 13.06
CA PHE A 283 7.71 -9.52 13.52
C PHE A 283 6.31 -9.44 12.88
N SER A 284 6.17 -9.79 11.60
CA SER A 284 4.88 -9.87 10.92
C SER A 284 3.95 -10.89 11.59
N GLU A 285 4.44 -12.11 11.85
CA GLU A 285 3.68 -13.15 12.56
C GLU A 285 3.29 -12.69 13.98
N TYR A 286 4.20 -12.03 14.68
CA TYR A 286 3.94 -11.51 16.01
C TYR A 286 2.80 -10.47 15.98
N LEU A 287 2.86 -9.45 15.10
CA LEU A 287 1.82 -8.42 15.02
C LEU A 287 0.45 -8.98 14.59
N VAL A 288 0.41 -9.85 13.59
CA VAL A 288 -0.85 -10.48 13.15
C VAL A 288 -1.45 -11.34 14.26
N SER A 289 -0.63 -11.98 15.10
CA SER A 289 -1.11 -12.76 16.25
C SER A 289 -1.78 -11.92 17.33
N GLN A 290 -1.58 -10.58 17.34
CA GLN A 290 -2.13 -9.69 18.38
C GLN A 290 -3.56 -9.23 18.09
N THR A 291 -4.14 -9.55 16.94
CA THR A 291 -5.50 -9.15 16.56
C THR A 291 -6.30 -10.30 15.95
N GLN A 292 -7.64 -10.20 16.01
CA GLN A 292 -8.55 -11.07 15.26
C GLN A 292 -9.15 -10.35 14.04
N LYS A 293 -8.82 -9.08 13.85
CA LYS A 293 -9.29 -8.27 12.73
C LYS A 293 -8.45 -8.50 11.49
N PRO A 294 -8.99 -8.29 10.28
CA PRO A 294 -8.22 -8.38 9.05
C PRO A 294 -7.02 -7.46 9.03
N VAL A 295 -5.88 -7.97 8.58
CA VAL A 295 -4.63 -7.19 8.43
C VAL A 295 -4.22 -7.14 6.98
N TYR A 296 -4.14 -5.93 6.44
CA TYR A 296 -3.64 -5.62 5.11
C TYR A 296 -2.14 -5.33 5.18
N VAL A 297 -1.37 -5.73 4.20
CA VAL A 297 0.06 -5.38 4.11
C VAL A 297 0.39 -4.68 2.81
N ALA A 298 1.04 -3.50 2.90
CA ALA A 298 1.65 -2.85 1.76
C ALA A 298 2.95 -3.59 1.39
N SER A 299 3.02 -4.13 0.18
CA SER A 299 4.19 -4.86 -0.30
C SER A 299 4.89 -4.14 -1.45
N MET A 300 6.22 -4.33 -1.53
CA MET A 300 7.01 -3.80 -2.63
C MET A 300 6.78 -4.63 -3.90
N PRO A 301 6.63 -4.00 -5.08
CA PRO A 301 6.43 -4.73 -6.33
C PRO A 301 7.65 -5.58 -6.71
N GLU A 302 8.85 -5.21 -6.28
CA GLU A 302 10.08 -6.00 -6.51
C GLU A 302 9.97 -7.44 -5.98
N CYS A 303 9.12 -7.66 -4.98
CA CYS A 303 8.81 -9.02 -4.53
C CYS A 303 8.31 -9.91 -5.68
N THR A 304 7.72 -9.37 -6.74
CA THR A 304 7.24 -10.13 -7.91
C THR A 304 8.31 -10.32 -8.98
N TYR A 305 8.92 -9.25 -9.44
CA TYR A 305 9.82 -9.30 -10.60
C TYR A 305 11.32 -9.42 -10.25
N SER A 306 11.70 -9.10 -9.01
CA SER A 306 13.08 -9.22 -8.52
C SER A 306 13.14 -9.72 -7.07
N PRO A 307 12.66 -10.94 -6.78
CA PRO A 307 12.55 -11.44 -5.40
C PRO A 307 13.90 -11.50 -4.66
N ALA A 308 14.99 -11.79 -5.37
CA ALA A 308 16.33 -11.77 -4.77
C ALA A 308 16.72 -10.37 -4.27
N TRP A 309 16.42 -9.35 -5.06
CA TRP A 309 16.62 -7.95 -4.66
C TRP A 309 15.70 -7.56 -3.50
N ALA A 310 14.43 -7.94 -3.55
CA ALA A 310 13.46 -7.66 -2.50
C ALA A 310 13.89 -8.25 -1.15
N THR A 311 14.37 -9.50 -1.14
CA THR A 311 14.88 -10.14 0.08
C THR A 311 16.10 -9.39 0.62
N LEU A 312 17.06 -9.04 -0.23
CA LEU A 312 18.26 -8.29 0.17
C LEU A 312 17.93 -6.89 0.66
N SER A 313 17.11 -6.14 -0.08
CA SER A 313 16.85 -4.73 0.19
C SER A 313 15.86 -4.54 1.32
N TYR A 314 14.81 -5.34 1.34
CA TYR A 314 13.66 -5.12 2.20
C TYR A 314 13.46 -6.20 3.25
N GLY A 315 14.11 -7.36 3.12
CA GLY A 315 13.79 -8.55 3.90
C GLY A 315 12.40 -9.08 3.58
N MET A 316 11.76 -8.57 2.52
CA MET A 316 10.42 -8.98 2.13
C MET A 316 10.48 -10.16 1.16
N THR A 317 9.63 -11.13 1.43
CA THR A 317 9.39 -12.27 0.54
C THR A 317 7.90 -12.54 0.42
N TYR A 318 7.53 -13.43 -0.49
CA TYR A 318 6.14 -13.87 -0.59
C TYR A 318 5.66 -14.68 0.60
N ASN A 319 6.55 -15.32 1.34
CA ASN A 319 6.16 -16.07 2.52
C ASN A 319 5.46 -15.19 3.56
N GLN A 320 5.91 -13.95 3.72
CA GLN A 320 5.27 -12.97 4.61
C GLN A 320 3.84 -12.65 4.24
N ALA A 321 3.57 -12.54 2.94
CA ALA A 321 2.24 -12.20 2.49
C ALA A 321 1.21 -13.28 2.86
N TYR A 322 1.60 -14.54 3.10
CA TYR A 322 0.71 -15.57 3.64
C TYR A 322 0.33 -15.35 5.11
N THR A 323 1.10 -14.55 5.83
CA THR A 323 0.80 -14.16 7.21
C THR A 323 -0.37 -13.19 7.28
N PHE A 324 -0.55 -12.35 6.24
CA PHE A 324 -1.58 -11.32 6.18
C PHE A 324 -2.84 -11.76 5.44
N ASP A 325 -3.98 -11.15 5.77
CA ASP A 325 -5.27 -11.48 5.15
C ASP A 325 -5.38 -10.90 3.73
N VAL A 326 -4.80 -9.74 3.49
CA VAL A 326 -4.83 -9.04 2.20
C VAL A 326 -3.45 -8.47 1.85
N VAL A 327 -2.99 -8.79 0.65
CA VAL A 327 -1.75 -8.23 0.09
C VAL A 327 -2.07 -7.04 -0.80
N CYS A 328 -1.45 -5.90 -0.50
CA CYS A 328 -1.63 -4.65 -1.21
C CYS A 328 -0.30 -4.24 -1.89
N PRO A 329 0.05 -4.82 -3.05
CA PRO A 329 1.26 -4.42 -3.76
C PRO A 329 1.14 -2.95 -4.21
N MET A 330 2.20 -2.16 -3.98
CA MET A 330 2.28 -0.75 -4.35
C MET A 330 2.63 -0.62 -5.84
N LEU A 331 1.61 -0.77 -6.70
CA LEU A 331 1.80 -0.76 -8.15
C LEU A 331 1.69 0.67 -8.69
N TYR A 332 2.69 1.48 -8.41
CA TYR A 332 2.79 2.88 -8.80
C TYR A 332 3.48 2.99 -10.16
N SER A 333 2.76 2.63 -11.23
CA SER A 333 3.28 2.45 -12.58
C SER A 333 4.10 3.64 -13.09
N ALA A 334 3.63 4.87 -12.89
CA ALA A 334 4.35 6.06 -13.35
C ALA A 334 5.66 6.32 -12.58
N ASP A 335 5.74 6.02 -11.27
CA ASP A 335 6.97 6.16 -10.49
C ASP A 335 8.01 5.10 -10.87
N TYR A 336 7.54 3.92 -11.25
CA TYR A 336 8.41 2.83 -11.75
C TYR A 336 8.74 2.96 -13.24
N SER A 337 8.19 3.98 -13.93
CA SER A 337 8.33 4.15 -15.39
C SER A 337 7.82 2.94 -16.18
N GLU A 338 6.74 2.33 -15.69
CA GLU A 338 6.09 1.14 -16.21
C GLU A 338 4.67 1.47 -16.70
N ASP A 339 4.01 0.50 -17.32
CA ASP A 339 2.66 0.63 -17.85
C ASP A 339 1.65 -0.29 -17.15
N SER A 340 0.40 -0.24 -17.59
CA SER A 340 -0.68 -1.07 -17.04
C SER A 340 -0.48 -2.58 -17.27
N GLN A 341 0.32 -3.00 -18.25
CA GLN A 341 0.67 -4.41 -18.44
C GLN A 341 1.57 -4.90 -17.30
N TRP A 342 2.48 -4.05 -16.81
CA TRP A 342 3.28 -4.36 -15.63
C TRP A 342 2.38 -4.53 -14.39
N VAL A 343 1.35 -3.68 -14.21
CA VAL A 343 0.36 -3.84 -13.14
C VAL A 343 -0.32 -5.21 -13.21
N ALA A 344 -0.84 -5.59 -14.39
CA ALA A 344 -1.49 -6.88 -14.61
C ALA A 344 -0.53 -8.06 -14.34
N SER A 345 0.74 -7.95 -14.77
CA SER A 345 1.74 -9.00 -14.59
C SER A 345 2.08 -9.25 -13.13
N ASN A 346 2.23 -8.19 -12.33
CA ASN A 346 2.45 -8.30 -10.89
C ASN A 346 1.27 -8.99 -10.18
N ILE A 347 0.04 -8.62 -10.53
CA ILE A 347 -1.17 -9.23 -9.96
C ILE A 347 -1.25 -10.71 -10.33
N SER A 348 -1.06 -11.05 -11.61
CA SER A 348 -1.12 -12.43 -12.10
C SER A 348 -0.09 -13.30 -11.39
N TYR A 349 1.13 -12.80 -11.23
CA TYR A 349 2.18 -13.51 -10.51
C TYR A 349 1.78 -13.82 -9.05
N LEU A 350 1.22 -12.86 -8.33
CA LEU A 350 0.75 -13.08 -6.96
C LEU A 350 -0.38 -14.13 -6.89
N LYS A 351 -1.30 -14.08 -7.83
CA LYS A 351 -2.39 -15.07 -7.92
C LYS A 351 -1.87 -16.46 -8.24
N ASP A 352 -0.89 -16.58 -9.14
CA ASP A 352 -0.26 -17.85 -9.50
C ASP A 352 0.50 -18.47 -8.31
N LEU A 353 1.02 -17.66 -7.39
CA LEU A 353 1.56 -18.11 -6.12
C LEU A 353 0.49 -18.56 -5.11
N GLY A 354 -0.80 -18.41 -5.43
CA GLY A 354 -1.90 -18.85 -4.60
C GLY A 354 -2.41 -17.84 -3.59
N TYR A 355 -2.06 -16.55 -3.71
CA TYR A 355 -2.66 -15.50 -2.87
C TYR A 355 -4.14 -15.35 -3.21
N LYS A 356 -4.99 -15.52 -2.18
CA LYS A 356 -6.44 -15.49 -2.36
C LYS A 356 -6.99 -14.08 -2.47
N THR A 357 -6.37 -13.13 -1.76
CA THR A 357 -6.85 -11.76 -1.70
C THR A 357 -5.72 -10.78 -2.00
N VAL A 358 -5.70 -10.30 -3.24
CA VAL A 358 -4.80 -9.26 -3.71
C VAL A 358 -5.64 -8.02 -4.03
N ILE A 359 -5.37 -6.90 -3.35
CA ILE A 359 -5.99 -5.60 -3.58
C ILE A 359 -4.87 -4.58 -3.80
N PRO A 360 -4.46 -4.31 -5.04
CA PRO A 360 -3.30 -3.46 -5.30
C PRO A 360 -3.56 -2.01 -4.90
N SER A 361 -2.50 -1.34 -4.46
CA SER A 361 -2.46 0.10 -4.27
C SER A 361 -1.99 0.77 -5.55
N LEU A 362 -2.85 1.61 -6.15
CA LEU A 362 -2.61 2.28 -7.42
C LEU A 362 -2.23 3.74 -7.20
N GLN A 363 -1.42 4.26 -8.10
CA GLN A 363 -0.92 5.63 -8.04
C GLN A 363 -1.99 6.65 -8.42
N ALA A 364 -2.44 7.44 -7.45
CA ALA A 364 -3.40 8.52 -7.64
C ALA A 364 -2.83 9.86 -7.17
N TYR A 365 -1.63 10.20 -7.65
CA TYR A 365 -0.93 11.44 -7.35
C TYR A 365 -0.10 11.94 -8.54
N ARG A 366 0.53 13.08 -8.42
CA ARG A 366 1.05 13.97 -9.45
C ARG A 366 1.96 13.38 -10.54
N SER A 367 2.71 12.33 -10.27
CA SER A 367 3.57 11.67 -11.25
C SER A 367 2.78 10.82 -12.26
N GLY A 368 1.53 10.43 -11.92
CA GLY A 368 0.62 9.75 -12.83
C GLY A 368 -0.28 10.72 -13.61
N SER A 369 -1.00 10.19 -14.59
CA SER A 369 -2.08 10.89 -15.32
C SER A 369 -3.42 10.21 -15.10
N THR A 370 -4.50 10.87 -15.49
CA THR A 370 -5.85 10.28 -15.50
C THR A 370 -5.90 9.02 -16.36
N GLU A 371 -5.26 9.07 -17.52
CA GLU A 371 -5.21 7.96 -18.48
C GLU A 371 -4.43 6.77 -17.91
N THR A 372 -3.30 7.04 -17.26
CA THR A 372 -2.49 6.02 -16.58
C THR A 372 -3.29 5.34 -15.48
N LEU A 373 -3.91 6.12 -14.58
CA LEU A 373 -4.72 5.56 -13.50
C LEU A 373 -5.91 4.74 -14.03
N ALA A 374 -6.60 5.21 -15.06
CA ALA A 374 -7.71 4.49 -15.69
C ALA A 374 -7.24 3.16 -16.32
N ALA A 375 -6.08 3.16 -16.97
CA ALA A 375 -5.49 1.96 -17.55
C ALA A 375 -5.07 0.96 -16.46
N ASP A 376 -4.49 1.44 -15.34
CA ASP A 376 -4.08 0.60 -14.22
C ASP A 376 -5.28 -0.02 -13.49
N ILE A 377 -6.36 0.75 -13.29
CA ILE A 377 -7.62 0.23 -12.75
C ILE A 377 -8.19 -0.86 -13.66
N LYS A 378 -8.25 -0.59 -14.97
CA LYS A 378 -8.73 -1.59 -15.94
C LYS A 378 -7.88 -2.85 -15.92
N ALA A 379 -6.56 -2.73 -15.94
CA ALA A 379 -5.64 -3.86 -15.88
C ALA A 379 -5.79 -4.67 -14.58
N THR A 380 -6.03 -4.00 -13.46
CA THR A 380 -6.32 -4.63 -12.17
C THR A 380 -7.58 -5.48 -12.20
N LEU A 381 -8.67 -4.95 -12.76
CA LEU A 381 -9.95 -5.65 -12.85
C LEU A 381 -9.88 -6.81 -13.89
N ASP A 382 -9.24 -6.59 -15.03
CA ASP A 382 -9.04 -7.61 -16.06
C ASP A 382 -8.17 -8.78 -15.55
N ALA A 383 -7.21 -8.50 -14.64
CA ALA A 383 -6.43 -9.52 -13.94
C ALA A 383 -7.23 -10.26 -12.85
N GLY A 384 -8.52 -9.94 -12.70
CA GLY A 384 -9.46 -10.63 -11.81
C GLY A 384 -9.32 -10.23 -10.33
N CYS A 385 -8.82 -9.04 -10.02
CA CYS A 385 -8.97 -8.46 -8.69
C CYS A 385 -10.38 -7.96 -8.48
N HIS A 386 -10.86 -8.11 -7.24
CA HIS A 386 -12.19 -7.62 -6.85
C HIS A 386 -12.13 -6.25 -6.20
N GLY A 387 -11.01 -5.53 -6.29
CA GLY A 387 -10.83 -4.21 -5.71
C GLY A 387 -9.45 -3.61 -5.96
N TYR A 388 -9.32 -2.37 -5.55
CA TYR A 388 -8.05 -1.62 -5.57
C TYR A 388 -8.10 -0.51 -4.51
N LEU A 389 -6.92 -0.04 -4.12
CA LEU A 389 -6.75 1.08 -3.21
C LEU A 389 -6.09 2.25 -3.96
N LEU A 390 -6.58 3.46 -3.74
CA LEU A 390 -6.01 4.67 -4.33
C LEU A 390 -5.03 5.32 -3.35
N PHE A 391 -3.81 5.54 -3.76
CA PHE A 391 -2.82 6.27 -3.00
C PHE A 391 -2.60 7.65 -3.64
N ARG A 392 -3.09 8.76 -3.03
CA ARG A 392 -3.89 8.88 -1.81
C ARG A 392 -4.93 9.99 -1.91
N THR A 393 -5.94 9.96 -1.07
CA THR A 393 -6.90 11.07 -0.90
C THR A 393 -6.18 12.38 -0.59
N GLY A 394 -6.65 13.46 -1.18
CA GLY A 394 -6.07 14.79 -1.08
C GLY A 394 -5.21 15.16 -2.29
N THR A 395 -4.73 14.18 -3.05
CA THR A 395 -3.90 14.41 -4.24
C THR A 395 -4.64 14.22 -5.56
N TYR A 396 -5.87 13.74 -5.54
CA TYR A 396 -6.70 13.54 -6.73
C TYR A 396 -8.10 14.12 -6.53
N ASP A 397 -8.72 14.49 -7.63
CA ASP A 397 -10.12 14.87 -7.71
C ASP A 397 -10.96 13.64 -8.05
N VAL A 398 -12.21 13.61 -7.57
CA VAL A 398 -13.13 12.52 -7.90
C VAL A 398 -14.31 13.10 -8.68
N ALA A 399 -14.64 12.46 -9.79
CA ALA A 399 -15.81 12.81 -10.58
C ALA A 399 -16.63 11.56 -10.87
N HIS A 400 -17.95 11.71 -10.73
CA HIS A 400 -18.92 10.68 -11.01
C HIS A 400 -19.98 11.25 -11.95
N CYS A 401 -20.17 10.63 -13.08
CA CYS A 401 -21.26 10.97 -14.01
C CYS A 401 -22.33 9.90 -13.97
N MET A 402 -23.58 10.31 -13.83
CA MET A 402 -24.74 9.41 -13.86
C MET A 402 -25.80 9.96 -14.82
N ALA A 403 -26.36 9.09 -15.66
CA ALA A 403 -27.49 9.47 -16.50
C ALA A 403 -28.79 9.55 -15.66
N VAL A 404 -29.45 10.72 -15.68
CA VAL A 404 -30.71 10.94 -14.98
C VAL A 404 -31.73 11.52 -15.96
N GLY A 405 -32.60 10.66 -16.49
CA GLY A 405 -33.53 11.05 -17.55
C GLY A 405 -32.79 11.62 -18.77
N ASN A 406 -33.10 12.87 -19.16
CA ASN A 406 -32.45 13.59 -20.26
C ASN A 406 -31.32 14.50 -19.78
N ALA A 407 -30.60 14.08 -18.77
CA ALA A 407 -29.48 14.84 -18.22
C ALA A 407 -28.36 13.90 -17.75
N ILE A 408 -27.17 14.47 -17.58
CA ILE A 408 -26.05 13.84 -16.88
C ILE A 408 -25.85 14.63 -15.58
N GLU A 409 -25.88 13.93 -14.46
CA GLU A 409 -25.44 14.51 -13.19
C GLU A 409 -23.95 14.20 -12.99
N LEU A 410 -23.15 15.25 -12.87
CA LEU A 410 -21.74 15.19 -12.50
C LEU A 410 -21.63 15.54 -11.02
N THR A 411 -21.22 14.58 -10.21
CA THR A 411 -20.76 14.83 -8.84
C THR A 411 -19.25 15.04 -8.88
N TYR A 412 -18.80 16.14 -8.31
CA TYR A 412 -17.40 16.51 -8.26
C TYR A 412 -16.95 16.66 -6.81
N VAL A 413 -15.81 16.05 -6.47
CA VAL A 413 -15.15 16.14 -5.17
C VAL A 413 -13.73 16.61 -5.42
N ARG A 414 -13.39 17.75 -4.82
CA ARG A 414 -12.07 18.34 -4.96
C ARG A 414 -11.08 17.70 -3.99
N GLY A 415 -9.92 17.30 -4.50
CA GLY A 415 -8.79 16.97 -3.64
C GLY A 415 -8.30 18.17 -2.84
N THR A 416 -7.68 17.93 -1.68
CA THR A 416 -7.36 18.97 -0.69
C THR A 416 -5.96 19.54 -0.79
N ASP A 417 -5.02 18.81 -1.42
CA ASP A 417 -3.59 19.14 -1.40
C ASP A 417 -3.16 20.13 -2.49
N TYR A 418 -4.03 20.46 -3.43
CA TYR A 418 -3.70 21.33 -4.57
C TYR A 418 -4.78 22.35 -4.88
N THR A 419 -4.40 23.42 -5.58
CA THR A 419 -5.35 24.30 -6.27
C THR A 419 -6.03 23.55 -7.41
N CYS A 420 -7.32 23.75 -7.57
CA CYS A 420 -8.09 23.12 -8.65
C CYS A 420 -7.72 23.73 -10.00
N GLY A 421 -7.38 22.91 -10.99
CA GLY A 421 -7.33 23.30 -12.38
C GLY A 421 -8.73 23.36 -13.03
N ASN A 422 -8.79 23.59 -14.33
CA ASN A 422 -10.04 23.47 -15.06
C ASN A 422 -10.46 21.99 -15.15
N LEU A 423 -11.77 21.75 -15.08
CA LEU A 423 -12.35 20.43 -15.23
C LEU A 423 -13.03 20.35 -16.60
N THR A 424 -12.62 19.41 -17.42
CA THR A 424 -13.19 19.18 -18.75
C THR A 424 -14.04 17.92 -18.74
N VAL A 425 -15.33 18.06 -19.10
CA VAL A 425 -16.26 16.95 -19.25
C VAL A 425 -16.57 16.76 -20.72
N THR A 426 -16.29 15.57 -21.24
CA THR A 426 -16.65 15.19 -22.61
C THR A 426 -17.84 14.24 -22.57
N VAL A 427 -18.95 14.65 -23.19
CA VAL A 427 -20.21 13.90 -23.26
C VAL A 427 -20.26 13.15 -24.59
N SER A 428 -20.72 11.90 -24.57
CA SER A 428 -20.89 11.07 -25.77
C SER A 428 -22.28 10.44 -25.83
N GLY A 429 -22.75 10.10 -27.04
CA GLY A 429 -24.05 9.47 -27.25
C GLY A 429 -25.25 10.44 -27.29
N VAL A 430 -25.11 11.61 -26.68
CA VAL A 430 -26.12 12.69 -26.64
C VAL A 430 -25.44 14.05 -26.81
N THR A 431 -26.21 15.13 -27.01
CA THR A 431 -25.66 16.48 -27.15
C THR A 431 -25.97 17.31 -25.90
N PRO A 432 -24.95 17.85 -25.20
CA PRO A 432 -25.16 18.76 -24.07
C PRO A 432 -25.77 20.08 -24.56
N THR A 433 -26.73 20.64 -23.82
CA THR A 433 -27.47 21.84 -24.19
C THR A 433 -27.37 22.99 -23.20
N SER A 434 -27.24 22.68 -21.93
CA SER A 434 -27.07 23.67 -20.87
C SER A 434 -26.57 23.01 -19.57
N VAL A 435 -26.08 23.85 -18.63
CA VAL A 435 -25.52 23.40 -17.34
C VAL A 435 -26.25 24.09 -16.20
N ILE A 436 -26.58 23.33 -15.16
CA ILE A 436 -27.16 23.81 -13.93
C ILE A 436 -26.17 23.55 -12.79
N MET A 437 -25.74 24.59 -12.11
CA MET A 437 -24.84 24.54 -10.95
C MET A 437 -25.55 25.10 -9.72
N GLY A 438 -25.54 24.38 -8.61
CA GLY A 438 -26.20 24.80 -7.38
C GLY A 438 -27.71 25.11 -7.55
N GLY A 439 -28.39 24.35 -8.41
CA GLY A 439 -29.83 24.53 -8.69
C GLY A 439 -30.17 25.70 -9.61
N LYS A 440 -29.19 26.43 -10.13
CA LYS A 440 -29.38 27.58 -11.04
C LYS A 440 -28.70 27.35 -12.38
N LEU A 441 -29.31 27.89 -13.45
CA LEU A 441 -28.71 27.85 -14.78
C LEU A 441 -27.38 28.63 -14.76
N ALA A 442 -26.29 27.97 -15.08
CA ALA A 442 -24.98 28.59 -15.17
C ALA A 442 -24.82 29.23 -16.56
N THR A 443 -24.40 30.50 -16.61
CA THR A 443 -24.26 31.25 -17.87
C THR A 443 -22.84 31.72 -18.16
N THR A 444 -21.98 31.77 -17.14
CA THR A 444 -20.62 32.34 -17.26
C THR A 444 -19.53 31.48 -16.59
N GLN A 445 -19.87 30.33 -16.08
CA GLN A 445 -18.97 29.48 -15.27
C GLN A 445 -18.47 28.25 -16.03
N TYR A 446 -18.90 28.08 -17.26
CA TYR A 446 -18.49 26.98 -18.15
C TYR A 446 -18.41 27.47 -19.59
N ASP A 447 -17.61 26.80 -20.37
CA ASP A 447 -17.54 26.93 -21.81
C ASP A 447 -18.04 25.62 -22.45
N LEU A 448 -19.04 25.74 -23.36
CA LEU A 448 -19.65 24.62 -24.06
C LEU A 448 -19.16 24.59 -25.51
N GLN A 449 -18.34 23.63 -25.85
CA GLN A 449 -17.76 23.44 -27.17
C GLN A 449 -18.20 22.10 -27.77
N GLY A 450 -19.37 22.09 -28.43
CA GLY A 450 -19.91 20.86 -29.01
C GLY A 450 -20.28 19.83 -27.99
N GLN A 451 -19.47 18.78 -27.86
CA GLN A 451 -19.63 17.69 -26.89
C GLN A 451 -18.85 17.91 -25.58
N THR A 452 -18.04 18.97 -25.52
CA THR A 452 -17.14 19.23 -24.42
C THR A 452 -17.60 20.43 -23.60
N ILE A 453 -17.55 20.30 -22.27
CA ILE A 453 -17.87 21.34 -21.31
C ILE A 453 -16.64 21.57 -20.44
N VAL A 454 -16.15 22.82 -20.42
CA VAL A 454 -15.00 23.19 -19.59
C VAL A 454 -15.50 24.04 -18.42
N PHE A 455 -15.30 23.56 -17.20
CA PHE A 455 -15.54 24.31 -15.97
C PHE A 455 -14.25 24.96 -15.53
N SER A 456 -14.25 26.27 -15.30
CA SER A 456 -13.08 26.96 -14.77
C SER A 456 -12.84 26.60 -13.30
N ALA A 457 -11.57 26.67 -12.86
CA ALA A 457 -11.19 26.50 -11.47
C ALA A 457 -12.04 27.36 -10.52
N ASN A 458 -12.27 28.63 -10.86
CA ASN A 458 -13.13 29.56 -10.15
C ASN A 458 -14.60 29.09 -10.02
N ALA A 459 -15.13 28.44 -11.04
CA ALA A 459 -16.47 27.86 -10.98
C ALA A 459 -16.54 26.68 -10.00
N LEU A 460 -15.52 25.84 -10.02
CA LEU A 460 -15.43 24.67 -9.15
C LEU A 460 -15.21 25.03 -7.70
N GLU A 461 -14.42 26.08 -7.40
CA GLU A 461 -14.25 26.60 -6.05
C GLU A 461 -15.57 27.03 -5.41
N LYS A 462 -16.51 27.56 -6.19
CA LYS A 462 -17.84 27.94 -5.70
C LYS A 462 -18.73 26.75 -5.34
N LEU A 463 -18.42 25.55 -5.81
CA LEU A 463 -19.09 24.31 -5.40
C LEU A 463 -18.60 23.81 -4.04
N GLY A 464 -17.52 24.39 -3.50
CA GLY A 464 -16.86 23.92 -2.30
C GLY A 464 -16.03 22.66 -2.53
N ASP A 465 -15.85 21.86 -1.49
CA ASP A 465 -15.04 20.65 -1.57
C ASP A 465 -15.75 19.53 -2.35
N TYR A 466 -17.05 19.59 -2.49
CA TYR A 466 -17.84 18.73 -3.37
C TYR A 466 -19.11 19.44 -3.86
N GLY A 467 -19.63 19.01 -4.99
CA GLY A 467 -20.86 19.55 -5.56
C GLY A 467 -21.43 18.72 -6.69
N THR A 468 -22.67 19.02 -7.05
CA THR A 468 -23.36 18.39 -8.18
C THR A 468 -23.66 19.41 -9.24
N VAL A 469 -23.36 19.04 -10.47
CA VAL A 469 -23.66 19.81 -11.67
C VAL A 469 -24.58 18.98 -12.56
N THR A 470 -25.69 19.55 -13.01
CA THR A 470 -26.59 18.89 -13.96
C THR A 470 -26.31 19.41 -15.37
N ILE A 471 -25.90 18.52 -16.25
CA ILE A 471 -25.71 18.79 -17.69
C ILE A 471 -26.97 18.32 -18.41
N LYS A 472 -27.77 19.27 -18.90
CA LYS A 472 -28.94 18.95 -19.73
C LYS A 472 -28.48 18.47 -21.10
N THR A 473 -29.14 17.46 -21.63
CA THR A 473 -28.81 16.86 -22.93
C THR A 473 -30.03 16.75 -23.84
N SER A 474 -29.75 16.60 -25.12
CA SER A 474 -30.74 16.28 -26.14
C SER A 474 -30.24 15.12 -27.00
N GLY A 475 -31.16 14.36 -27.59
CA GLY A 475 -30.85 13.17 -28.36
C GLY A 475 -31.43 11.91 -27.75
N SER A 476 -31.48 10.83 -28.52
CA SER A 476 -32.04 9.53 -28.13
C SER A 476 -30.97 8.46 -27.84
N GLY A 477 -29.70 8.85 -27.88
CA GLY A 477 -28.57 7.94 -27.59
C GLY A 477 -28.45 7.63 -26.11
N LYS A 478 -27.69 6.58 -25.79
CA LYS A 478 -27.28 6.29 -24.43
C LYS A 478 -26.14 7.25 -24.03
N PRO A 479 -26.33 8.10 -23.00
CA PRO A 479 -25.29 9.05 -22.60
C PRO A 479 -24.10 8.33 -21.96
N SER A 480 -22.91 8.83 -22.22
CA SER A 480 -21.71 8.55 -21.47
C SER A 480 -20.88 9.83 -21.31
N ALA A 481 -20.04 9.89 -20.30
CA ALA A 481 -19.17 11.03 -20.08
C ALA A 481 -17.80 10.60 -19.53
N SER A 482 -16.77 11.35 -19.91
CA SER A 482 -15.43 11.27 -19.33
C SER A 482 -15.03 12.63 -18.77
N VAL A 483 -14.22 12.63 -17.74
CA VAL A 483 -13.79 13.84 -17.03
C VAL A 483 -12.29 13.87 -16.92
N ILE A 484 -11.67 15.01 -17.23
CA ILE A 484 -10.24 15.26 -17.04
C ILE A 484 -10.04 16.62 -16.34
N SER A 485 -8.91 16.77 -15.64
CA SER A 485 -8.48 18.02 -15.04
C SER A 485 -7.12 18.46 -15.61
N ASP A 486 -6.90 19.77 -15.75
CA ASP A 486 -5.65 20.31 -16.28
C ASP A 486 -4.47 20.12 -15.31
N GLU A 487 -4.73 20.02 -14.00
CA GLU A 487 -3.68 20.05 -12.98
C GLU A 487 -3.67 18.84 -12.04
N ARG A 488 -4.68 17.98 -12.09
CA ARG A 488 -4.84 16.84 -11.18
C ARG A 488 -5.27 15.58 -11.89
N ILE A 489 -4.99 14.47 -11.26
CA ILE A 489 -5.64 13.21 -11.61
C ILE A 489 -7.10 13.29 -11.22
N VAL A 490 -7.99 12.96 -12.14
CA VAL A 490 -9.41 12.78 -11.89
C VAL A 490 -9.72 11.29 -11.86
N TYR A 491 -10.13 10.80 -10.72
CA TYR A 491 -10.68 9.46 -10.60
C TYR A 491 -12.14 9.47 -11.05
N ASN A 492 -12.40 8.87 -12.21
CA ASN A 492 -13.76 8.75 -12.75
C ASN A 492 -14.43 7.49 -12.20
N VAL A 493 -15.50 7.68 -11.43
CA VAL A 493 -16.39 6.58 -11.08
C VAL A 493 -17.19 6.22 -12.35
N PRO A 494 -17.25 4.94 -12.75
CA PRO A 494 -18.00 4.53 -13.94
C PRO A 494 -19.47 4.95 -13.86
N MET A 495 -20.05 5.33 -15.01
CA MET A 495 -21.50 5.55 -15.10
C MET A 495 -22.24 4.24 -14.80
N GLN A 496 -23.19 4.28 -13.87
CA GLN A 496 -24.05 3.15 -13.50
C GLN A 496 -25.15 2.93 -14.54
#